data_c355bd732664f87ccd70e4f07e93a30d
#
_entry.id   c355bd732664f87ccd70e4f07e93a30d
#
_cell.length_a   1.000
_cell.length_b   1.000
_cell.length_c   1.000
_cell.angle_alpha   90.00
_cell.angle_beta   90.00
_cell.angle_gamma   90.00
#
_symmetry.space_group_name_H-M   'P 1'
#
loop_
_entity.id
_entity.type
_entity.pdbx_description
1 polymer ?
#
loop_
_entity_poly.entity_id
_entity_poly.type
_entity_poly.pdbx_seq_one_letter_code
_entity_poly.pdbx_strand_id
1 'polypeptide(L)'
;MTIDNPLISIYMPTWNRQQLAIRAIKSVLRQDYTHWEMIIVDDCSSSYEQLQQFVEGLNDPRVRYTHNAINSGACAVRNQAIMQAKGQYITGIDDDDEWTPNRLSVFLEHKHQLVTHAFLYANDYVCEGEVYSQPASLPLYPKSPYSRRLFYKRNIIGNQVFTWAWRFKECLFDTELKAAQDYDIFLRMVVEYGEPWKVEEATQILHINHGEMQITSSPKKFSGYFHFYRKHKDKFDRASKKYQLFTLYQIRNKRMTWRTLLTLFSVRNGKRLADGLRGR
;
A
#
# COMPACT_ATOMS: atom_id res chain seq x y z
N MET A 1 -30.37 18.08 -9.82
CA MET A 1 -28.99 17.56 -9.75
C MET A 1 -29.06 16.27 -8.98
N THR A 2 -28.87 15.12 -9.61
CA THR A 2 -28.73 13.84 -8.91
C THR A 2 -27.48 13.96 -8.04
N ILE A 3 -27.63 13.79 -6.73
CA ILE A 3 -26.49 13.69 -5.81
C ILE A 3 -25.69 12.48 -6.30
N ASP A 4 -24.51 12.76 -6.86
CA ASP A 4 -23.61 11.70 -7.31
C ASP A 4 -23.05 11.01 -6.06
N ASN A 5 -23.64 9.87 -5.71
CA ASN A 5 -23.31 9.08 -4.53
C ASN A 5 -22.71 7.72 -4.97
N PRO A 6 -21.46 7.70 -5.48
CA PRO A 6 -20.86 6.49 -6.03
C PRO A 6 -20.50 5.47 -4.94
N LEU A 7 -20.75 4.20 -5.18
CA LEU A 7 -20.28 3.14 -4.30
C LEU A 7 -18.75 3.03 -4.35
N ILE A 8 -18.13 2.99 -3.16
CA ILE A 8 -16.68 2.77 -2.99
C ILE A 8 -16.46 1.38 -2.43
N SER A 9 -15.66 0.56 -3.10
CA SER A 9 -15.19 -0.72 -2.55
C SER A 9 -13.89 -0.54 -1.77
N ILE A 10 -13.82 -1.19 -0.62
CA ILE A 10 -12.64 -1.20 0.25
C ILE A 10 -12.18 -2.64 0.37
N TYR A 11 -10.96 -2.95 -0.08
CA TYR A 11 -10.38 -4.28 0.10
C TYR A 11 -9.42 -4.31 1.27
N MET A 12 -9.48 -5.37 2.08
CA MET A 12 -8.57 -5.60 3.20
C MET A 12 -8.09 -7.05 3.21
N PRO A 13 -6.83 -7.33 2.93
CA PRO A 13 -6.22 -8.62 3.21
C PRO A 13 -5.87 -8.71 4.70
N THR A 14 -5.96 -9.89 5.30
CA THR A 14 -5.47 -10.14 6.65
C THR A 14 -4.93 -11.56 6.80
N TRP A 15 -4.01 -11.76 7.75
CA TRP A 15 -3.46 -13.06 8.11
C TRP A 15 -2.86 -13.05 9.51
N ASN A 16 -3.45 -13.83 10.43
CA ASN A 16 -3.02 -13.98 11.83
C ASN A 16 -2.88 -12.66 12.63
N ARG A 17 -3.75 -11.65 12.34
CA ARG A 17 -3.69 -10.31 12.92
C ARG A 17 -5.07 -9.79 13.31
N GLN A 18 -5.87 -10.62 14.00
CA GLN A 18 -7.29 -10.36 14.25
C GLN A 18 -7.53 -9.02 14.97
N GLN A 19 -6.74 -8.69 16.01
CA GLN A 19 -6.90 -7.45 16.77
C GLN A 19 -6.60 -6.20 15.92
N LEU A 20 -5.54 -6.27 15.11
CA LEU A 20 -5.19 -5.18 14.21
C LEU A 20 -6.27 -5.01 13.14
N ALA A 21 -6.74 -6.11 12.53
CA ALA A 21 -7.83 -6.09 11.56
C ALA A 21 -9.12 -5.49 12.14
N ILE A 22 -9.49 -5.83 13.39
CA ILE A 22 -10.64 -5.24 14.08
C ILE A 22 -10.46 -3.72 14.25
N ARG A 23 -9.25 -3.25 14.58
CA ARG A 23 -8.92 -1.83 14.66
C ARG A 23 -9.09 -1.13 13.31
N ALA A 24 -8.55 -1.72 12.25
CA ALA A 24 -8.67 -1.22 10.88
C ALA A 24 -10.16 -1.13 10.46
N ILE A 25 -10.95 -2.18 10.67
CA ILE A 25 -12.40 -2.20 10.38
C ILE A 25 -13.12 -1.08 11.14
N LYS A 26 -12.86 -0.91 12.44
CA LYS A 26 -13.45 0.17 13.25
C LYS A 26 -13.15 1.55 12.67
N SER A 27 -11.99 1.77 12.06
CA SER A 27 -11.65 3.03 11.40
C SER A 27 -12.47 3.27 10.13
N VAL A 28 -12.77 2.21 9.37
CA VAL A 28 -13.64 2.26 8.19
C VAL A 28 -15.11 2.52 8.60
N LEU A 29 -15.58 1.89 9.66
CA LEU A 29 -16.96 2.12 10.17
C LEU A 29 -17.20 3.58 10.62
N ARG A 30 -16.15 4.33 10.96
CA ARG A 30 -16.21 5.74 11.34
C ARG A 30 -16.14 6.72 10.16
N GLN A 31 -16.14 6.23 8.91
CA GLN A 31 -16.08 7.13 7.74
C GLN A 31 -17.33 7.99 7.65
N ASP A 32 -17.14 9.29 7.35
CA ASP A 32 -18.21 10.28 7.14
C ASP A 32 -19.01 10.00 5.86
N TYR A 33 -18.35 9.49 4.83
CA TYR A 33 -19.01 8.99 3.63
C TYR A 33 -19.52 7.57 3.87
N THR A 34 -20.83 7.33 3.67
CA THR A 34 -21.49 6.09 4.10
C THR A 34 -21.78 5.07 2.99
N HIS A 35 -21.68 5.46 1.71
CA HIS A 35 -21.98 4.58 0.59
C HIS A 35 -20.73 3.81 0.11
N TRP A 36 -20.33 2.85 0.91
CA TRP A 36 -19.19 1.97 0.67
C TRP A 36 -19.54 0.51 0.99
N GLU A 37 -18.75 -0.40 0.46
CA GLU A 37 -18.67 -1.80 0.87
C GLU A 37 -17.24 -2.14 1.26
N MET A 38 -17.07 -3.05 2.22
CA MET A 38 -15.77 -3.56 2.65
C MET A 38 -15.68 -5.06 2.44
N ILE A 39 -14.60 -5.50 1.79
CA ILE A 39 -14.36 -6.90 1.43
C ILE A 39 -13.08 -7.33 2.13
N ILE A 40 -13.25 -8.14 3.16
CA ILE A 40 -12.16 -8.66 3.99
C ILE A 40 -11.89 -10.09 3.55
N VAL A 41 -10.64 -10.37 3.19
CA VAL A 41 -10.22 -11.73 2.84
C VAL A 41 -9.08 -12.14 3.78
N ASP A 42 -9.35 -13.16 4.55
CA ASP A 42 -8.42 -13.79 5.48
C ASP A 42 -7.68 -14.94 4.79
N ASP A 43 -6.37 -14.86 4.79
CA ASP A 43 -5.46 -15.79 4.09
C ASP A 43 -5.15 -17.04 4.93
N CYS A 44 -6.18 -17.74 5.44
CA CYS A 44 -6.02 -18.93 6.25
C CYS A 44 -5.38 -18.64 7.63
N SER A 45 -5.95 -17.72 8.40
CA SER A 45 -5.55 -17.50 9.79
C SER A 45 -5.90 -18.66 10.68
N SER A 46 -5.02 -19.00 11.63
CA SER A 46 -5.23 -20.13 12.57
C SER A 46 -6.29 -19.84 13.63
N SER A 47 -6.57 -18.57 13.94
CA SER A 47 -7.56 -18.13 14.97
C SER A 47 -8.53 -17.13 14.36
N TYR A 48 -9.13 -17.48 13.22
CA TYR A 48 -9.99 -16.59 12.44
C TYR A 48 -11.35 -16.32 13.08
N GLU A 49 -11.79 -17.17 14.01
CA GLU A 49 -13.14 -17.15 14.60
C GLU A 49 -13.43 -15.83 15.31
N GLN A 50 -12.43 -15.24 15.97
CA GLN A 50 -12.60 -13.96 16.67
C GLN A 50 -12.94 -12.83 15.69
N LEU A 51 -12.26 -12.75 14.54
CA LEU A 51 -12.53 -11.75 13.51
C LEU A 51 -13.87 -12.02 12.84
N GLN A 52 -14.18 -13.28 12.55
CA GLN A 52 -15.46 -13.69 11.99
C GLN A 52 -16.61 -13.29 12.90
N GLN A 53 -16.58 -13.65 14.19
CA GLN A 53 -17.60 -13.29 15.18
C GLN A 53 -17.75 -11.77 15.32
N PHE A 54 -16.64 -11.03 15.28
CA PHE A 54 -16.69 -9.57 15.30
C PHE A 54 -17.44 -9.03 14.08
N VAL A 55 -17.14 -9.49 12.87
CA VAL A 55 -17.81 -9.03 11.64
C VAL A 55 -19.27 -9.43 11.62
N GLU A 56 -19.61 -10.66 11.99
CA GLU A 56 -20.99 -11.13 12.10
C GLU A 56 -21.79 -10.31 13.12
N GLY A 57 -21.17 -9.98 14.27
CA GLY A 57 -21.78 -9.15 15.32
C GLY A 57 -22.04 -7.69 14.92
N LEU A 58 -21.39 -7.18 13.85
CA LEU A 58 -21.69 -5.84 13.34
C LEU A 58 -23.11 -5.74 12.75
N ASN A 59 -23.65 -6.84 12.23
CA ASN A 59 -24.90 -6.86 11.45
C ASN A 59 -24.97 -5.78 10.36
N ASP A 60 -23.81 -5.44 9.78
CA ASP A 60 -23.67 -4.42 8.73
C ASP A 60 -23.47 -5.10 7.36
N PRO A 61 -24.48 -5.05 6.45
CA PRO A 61 -24.39 -5.72 5.16
C PRO A 61 -23.31 -5.15 4.22
N ARG A 62 -22.72 -3.99 4.56
CA ARG A 62 -21.63 -3.41 3.81
C ARG A 62 -20.30 -4.13 4.06
N VAL A 63 -20.16 -4.87 5.16
CA VAL A 63 -18.93 -5.56 5.55
C VAL A 63 -19.06 -7.05 5.25
N ARG A 64 -18.19 -7.55 4.39
CA ARG A 64 -18.13 -8.98 4.03
C ARG A 64 -16.79 -9.56 4.42
N TYR A 65 -16.82 -10.72 5.06
CA TYR A 65 -15.65 -11.48 5.48
C TYR A 65 -15.61 -12.85 4.79
N THR A 66 -14.43 -13.23 4.34
CA THR A 66 -14.17 -14.57 3.77
C THR A 66 -12.87 -15.11 4.36
N HIS A 67 -12.93 -16.30 4.95
CA HIS A 67 -11.75 -17.05 5.40
C HIS A 67 -11.38 -18.09 4.34
N ASN A 68 -10.13 -18.07 3.88
CA ASN A 68 -9.63 -19.03 2.91
C ASN A 68 -9.10 -20.28 3.61
N ALA A 69 -9.33 -21.45 3.02
CA ALA A 69 -8.84 -22.74 3.56
C ALA A 69 -7.32 -22.93 3.39
N ILE A 70 -6.69 -22.17 2.51
CA ILE A 70 -5.26 -22.32 2.17
C ILE A 70 -4.64 -20.92 2.10
N ASN A 71 -3.45 -20.75 2.68
CA ASN A 71 -2.67 -19.52 2.56
C ASN A 71 -2.12 -19.37 1.14
N SER A 72 -2.56 -18.35 0.44
CA SER A 72 -2.21 -18.04 -0.95
C SER A 72 -1.30 -16.81 -1.11
N GLY A 73 -1.10 -16.06 -0.04
CA GLY A 73 -0.27 -14.86 0.04
C GLY A 73 -1.02 -13.56 -0.27
N ALA A 74 -0.50 -12.46 0.27
CA ALA A 74 -1.15 -11.15 0.30
C ALA A 74 -1.62 -10.65 -1.08
N CYS A 75 -0.88 -10.89 -2.16
CA CYS A 75 -1.31 -10.51 -3.51
C CYS A 75 -2.57 -11.27 -3.96
N ALA A 76 -2.63 -12.57 -3.71
CA ALA A 76 -3.75 -13.40 -4.12
C ALA A 76 -5.04 -13.00 -3.40
N VAL A 77 -4.98 -12.76 -2.09
CA VAL A 77 -6.16 -12.34 -1.32
C VAL A 77 -6.59 -10.91 -1.62
N ARG A 78 -5.65 -9.99 -1.90
CA ARG A 78 -6.00 -8.66 -2.44
C ARG A 78 -6.75 -8.79 -3.76
N ASN A 79 -6.24 -9.61 -4.69
CA ASN A 79 -6.90 -9.85 -5.97
C ASN A 79 -8.28 -10.46 -5.80
N GLN A 80 -8.44 -11.43 -4.89
CA GLN A 80 -9.73 -12.03 -4.57
C GLN A 80 -10.75 -10.97 -4.09
N ALA A 81 -10.34 -10.06 -3.21
CA ALA A 81 -11.19 -8.97 -2.76
C ALA A 81 -11.51 -7.97 -3.86
N ILE A 82 -10.50 -7.58 -4.67
CA ILE A 82 -10.65 -6.65 -5.81
C ILE A 82 -11.65 -7.19 -6.84
N MET A 83 -11.58 -8.48 -7.16
CA MET A 83 -12.51 -9.10 -8.13
C MET A 83 -13.95 -9.14 -7.63
N GLN A 84 -14.18 -9.17 -6.31
CA GLN A 84 -15.51 -9.11 -5.69
C GLN A 84 -16.05 -7.67 -5.55
N ALA A 85 -15.24 -6.65 -5.78
CA ALA A 85 -15.62 -5.25 -5.66
C ALA A 85 -16.74 -4.88 -6.63
N LYS A 86 -17.78 -4.20 -6.14
CA LYS A 86 -18.95 -3.74 -6.90
C LYS A 86 -18.96 -2.21 -7.08
N GLY A 87 -18.10 -1.52 -6.35
CA GLY A 87 -18.02 -0.07 -6.37
C GLY A 87 -17.52 0.49 -7.69
N GLN A 88 -17.87 1.74 -7.94
CA GLN A 88 -17.33 2.53 -9.04
C GLN A 88 -15.85 2.87 -8.77
N TYR A 89 -15.54 3.19 -7.54
CA TYR A 89 -14.18 3.45 -7.05
C TYR A 89 -13.72 2.34 -6.12
N ILE A 90 -12.41 2.22 -5.94
CA ILE A 90 -11.79 1.26 -5.05
C ILE A 90 -10.59 1.86 -4.32
N THR A 91 -10.40 1.47 -3.10
CA THR A 91 -9.22 1.74 -2.29
C THR A 91 -8.92 0.55 -1.38
N GLY A 92 -7.72 0.47 -0.83
CA GLY A 92 -7.35 -0.59 0.11
C GLY A 92 -7.04 -0.05 1.50
N ILE A 93 -7.10 -0.94 2.48
CA ILE A 93 -6.56 -0.72 3.81
C ILE A 93 -5.76 -1.96 4.22
N ASP A 94 -4.55 -1.79 4.76
CA ASP A 94 -3.83 -2.88 5.38
C ASP A 94 -4.37 -3.12 6.81
N ASP A 95 -4.32 -4.36 7.26
CA ASP A 95 -4.91 -4.78 8.53
C ASP A 95 -4.23 -4.17 9.76
N ASP A 96 -3.04 -3.58 9.60
CA ASP A 96 -2.27 -2.92 10.65
C ASP A 96 -2.39 -1.38 10.63
N ASP A 97 -3.12 -0.78 9.68
CA ASP A 97 -3.32 0.65 9.56
C ASP A 97 -4.72 1.11 10.00
N GLU A 98 -4.92 2.42 10.12
CA GLU A 98 -6.22 3.05 10.34
C GLU A 98 -6.45 4.22 9.37
N TRP A 99 -7.72 4.58 9.17
CA TRP A 99 -8.09 5.76 8.41
C TRP A 99 -8.59 6.89 9.31
N THR A 100 -8.36 8.13 8.90
CA THR A 100 -9.07 9.28 9.45
C THR A 100 -10.54 9.24 9.02
N PRO A 101 -11.47 9.80 9.79
CA PRO A 101 -12.91 9.71 9.48
C PRO A 101 -13.32 10.29 8.12
N ASN A 102 -12.52 11.18 7.54
CA ASN A 102 -12.81 11.90 6.30
C ASN A 102 -12.07 11.36 5.06
N ARG A 103 -11.44 10.17 5.13
CA ARG A 103 -10.64 9.67 4.00
C ARG A 103 -11.42 9.51 2.72
N LEU A 104 -12.61 8.93 2.79
CA LEU A 104 -13.41 8.66 1.60
C LEU A 104 -13.98 9.95 0.99
N SER A 105 -14.47 10.88 1.81
CA SER A 105 -14.96 12.18 1.34
C SER A 105 -13.85 13.01 0.71
N VAL A 106 -12.67 13.07 1.32
CA VAL A 106 -11.50 13.77 0.77
C VAL A 106 -11.12 13.21 -0.61
N PHE A 107 -11.08 11.91 -0.80
CA PHE A 107 -10.80 11.36 -2.13
C PHE A 107 -11.91 11.64 -3.13
N LEU A 108 -13.18 11.62 -2.71
CA LEU A 108 -14.31 11.93 -3.59
C LEU A 108 -14.31 13.41 -4.05
N GLU A 109 -13.89 14.35 -3.24
CA GLU A 109 -13.71 15.74 -3.64
C GLU A 109 -12.73 15.87 -4.81
N HIS A 110 -11.72 15.02 -4.86
CA HIS A 110 -10.68 15.01 -5.88
C HIS A 110 -10.92 13.99 -7.01
N LYS A 111 -12.06 13.27 -7.03
CA LYS A 111 -12.35 12.20 -8.00
C LYS A 111 -12.26 12.63 -9.46
N HIS A 112 -12.52 13.92 -9.74
CA HIS A 112 -12.42 14.49 -11.08
C HIS A 112 -11.01 14.40 -11.67
N GLN A 113 -9.97 14.35 -10.83
CA GLN A 113 -8.58 14.14 -11.25
C GLN A 113 -8.35 12.76 -11.89
N LEU A 114 -9.18 11.76 -11.56
CA LEU A 114 -9.07 10.40 -12.13
C LEU A 114 -9.39 10.32 -13.62
N VAL A 115 -9.94 11.38 -14.21
CA VAL A 115 -10.15 11.46 -15.68
C VAL A 115 -8.81 11.47 -16.41
N THR A 116 -7.79 12.10 -15.86
CA THR A 116 -6.46 12.29 -16.47
C THR A 116 -5.32 11.64 -15.69
N HIS A 117 -5.57 11.17 -14.47
CA HIS A 117 -4.55 10.58 -13.59
C HIS A 117 -4.87 9.13 -13.24
N ALA A 118 -3.84 8.32 -13.08
CA ALA A 118 -3.97 6.89 -12.80
C ALA A 118 -4.72 6.59 -11.50
N PHE A 119 -4.38 7.33 -10.45
CA PHE A 119 -4.96 7.18 -9.11
C PHE A 119 -4.66 8.41 -8.25
N LEU A 120 -5.35 8.51 -7.12
CA LEU A 120 -5.08 9.49 -6.07
C LEU A 120 -4.30 8.83 -4.93
N TYR A 121 -3.39 9.58 -4.30
CA TYR A 121 -2.70 9.20 -3.08
C TYR A 121 -2.60 10.40 -2.14
N ALA A 122 -2.53 10.16 -0.84
CA ALA A 122 -2.57 11.21 0.18
C ALA A 122 -1.39 11.07 1.15
N ASN A 123 -1.15 12.10 1.96
CA ASN A 123 -0.23 12.04 3.08
C ASN A 123 -0.74 11.08 4.17
N ASP A 124 0.15 10.67 5.07
CA ASP A 124 -0.17 9.82 6.21
C ASP A 124 0.18 10.55 7.52
N TYR A 125 -0.43 10.10 8.61
CA TYR A 125 0.08 10.26 9.96
C TYR A 125 0.89 9.03 10.36
N VAL A 126 1.79 9.17 11.32
CA VAL A 126 2.55 8.03 11.89
C VAL A 126 2.22 7.91 13.37
N CYS A 127 1.88 6.69 13.78
CA CYS A 127 1.66 6.32 15.17
C CYS A 127 2.75 5.34 15.61
N GLU A 128 3.55 5.72 16.60
CA GLU A 128 4.50 4.84 17.30
C GLU A 128 3.87 4.38 18.61
N GLY A 129 3.53 3.10 18.71
CA GLY A 129 2.80 2.53 19.83
C GLY A 129 1.31 2.38 19.58
N GLU A 130 0.55 2.02 20.62
CA GLU A 130 -0.84 1.56 20.44
C GLU A 130 -1.91 2.64 20.68
N VAL A 131 -1.59 3.75 21.33
CA VAL A 131 -2.61 4.72 21.81
C VAL A 131 -2.33 6.13 21.31
N TYR A 132 -3.31 6.72 20.66
CA TYR A 132 -3.37 8.15 20.36
C TYR A 132 -4.76 8.71 20.71
N SER A 133 -4.84 9.98 21.11
CA SER A 133 -6.09 10.62 21.49
C SER A 133 -6.90 11.09 20.28
N GLN A 134 -6.24 11.66 19.29
CA GLN A 134 -6.83 12.15 18.05
C GLN A 134 -5.81 12.05 16.89
N PRO A 135 -6.25 11.77 15.65
CA PRO A 135 -5.35 11.71 14.48
C PRO A 135 -4.50 12.96 14.31
N ALA A 136 -5.07 14.14 14.50
CA ALA A 136 -4.38 15.43 14.36
C ALA A 136 -3.24 15.65 15.37
N SER A 137 -3.14 14.86 16.45
CA SER A 137 -2.03 14.89 17.41
C SER A 137 -0.82 14.08 16.95
N LEU A 138 -0.97 13.27 15.90
CA LEU A 138 0.09 12.42 15.39
C LEU A 138 1.04 13.19 14.46
N PRO A 139 2.33 12.80 14.41
CA PRO A 139 3.26 13.35 13.43
C PRO A 139 2.79 13.14 11.99
N LEU A 140 2.80 14.21 11.22
CA LEU A 140 2.55 14.15 9.78
C LEU A 140 3.72 13.46 9.07
N TYR A 141 3.41 12.49 8.22
CA TYR A 141 4.34 11.89 7.28
C TYR A 141 4.03 12.35 5.85
N PRO A 142 4.63 13.46 5.41
CA PRO A 142 4.35 14.02 4.10
C PRO A 142 4.94 13.14 3.01
N LYS A 143 4.11 12.70 2.07
CA LYS A 143 4.58 12.04 0.86
C LYS A 143 5.14 13.06 -0.13
N SER A 144 6.17 12.65 -0.87
CA SER A 144 6.74 13.50 -1.91
C SER A 144 5.70 13.75 -3.01
N PRO A 145 5.65 14.97 -3.60
CA PRO A 145 4.97 15.17 -4.87
C PRO A 145 5.47 14.16 -5.91
N TYR A 146 4.59 13.75 -6.80
CA TYR A 146 4.97 12.79 -7.82
C TYR A 146 6.11 13.34 -8.69
N SER A 147 7.06 12.49 -8.94
CA SER A 147 8.14 12.69 -9.89
C SER A 147 8.50 11.34 -10.49
N ARG A 148 8.30 11.18 -11.80
CA ARG A 148 8.64 9.93 -12.52
C ARG A 148 10.07 9.48 -12.23
N ARG A 149 11.02 10.43 -12.23
CA ARG A 149 12.44 10.16 -11.92
C ARG A 149 12.63 9.65 -10.49
N LEU A 150 11.86 10.13 -9.52
CA LEU A 150 11.93 9.68 -8.13
C LEU A 150 11.20 8.35 -7.97
N PHE A 151 10.03 8.22 -8.58
CA PHE A 151 9.21 7.02 -8.54
C PHE A 151 9.92 5.82 -9.16
N TYR A 152 10.65 5.98 -10.26
CA TYR A 152 11.46 4.89 -10.84
C TYR A 152 12.63 4.43 -9.95
N LYS A 153 12.96 5.17 -8.91
CA LYS A 153 13.97 4.81 -7.93
C LYS A 153 13.40 4.11 -6.72
N ARG A 154 12.28 4.62 -6.21
CA ARG A 154 11.63 4.09 -5.00
C ARG A 154 10.13 4.36 -5.04
N ASN A 155 9.36 3.53 -4.35
CA ASN A 155 7.95 3.84 -4.08
C ASN A 155 7.88 5.15 -3.25
N ILE A 156 7.17 6.14 -3.77
CA ILE A 156 6.91 7.44 -3.12
C ILE A 156 5.42 7.64 -2.85
N ILE A 157 4.60 6.68 -3.28
CA ILE A 157 3.14 6.70 -3.17
C ILE A 157 2.69 6.18 -1.80
N GLY A 158 3.35 5.14 -1.30
CA GLY A 158 2.95 4.44 -0.08
C GLY A 158 2.38 3.06 -0.39
N ASN A 159 1.40 2.65 0.41
CA ASN A 159 0.78 1.31 0.35
C ASN A 159 -0.65 1.33 -0.21
N GLN A 160 -1.35 2.48 -0.17
CA GLN A 160 -2.75 2.56 -0.58
C GLN A 160 -3.01 3.75 -1.50
N VAL A 161 -3.93 3.54 -2.46
CA VAL A 161 -4.38 4.54 -3.43
C VAL A 161 -5.89 4.46 -3.62
N PHE A 162 -6.49 5.51 -4.20
CA PHE A 162 -7.89 5.57 -4.59
C PHE A 162 -7.99 5.72 -6.10
N THR A 163 -8.80 4.87 -6.76
CA THR A 163 -8.95 4.91 -8.22
C THR A 163 -10.27 4.29 -8.68
N TRP A 164 -10.50 4.26 -9.98
CA TRP A 164 -11.58 3.50 -10.59
C TRP A 164 -11.42 1.99 -10.33
N ALA A 165 -12.48 1.31 -9.90
CA ALA A 165 -12.40 -0.12 -9.58
C ALA A 165 -11.98 -0.99 -10.77
N TRP A 166 -12.39 -0.63 -11.98
CA TRP A 166 -12.04 -1.37 -13.19
C TRP A 166 -10.52 -1.36 -13.45
N ARG A 167 -9.79 -0.26 -13.11
CA ARG A 167 -8.33 -0.19 -13.27
C ARG A 167 -7.59 -1.21 -12.40
N PHE A 168 -8.04 -1.38 -11.16
CA PHE A 168 -7.47 -2.42 -10.29
C PHE A 168 -7.80 -3.84 -10.80
N LYS A 169 -9.02 -4.05 -11.33
CA LYS A 169 -9.42 -5.35 -11.91
C LYS A 169 -8.62 -5.71 -13.17
N GLU A 170 -8.23 -4.74 -13.96
CA GLU A 170 -7.35 -4.95 -15.12
C GLU A 170 -5.89 -5.17 -14.72
N CYS A 171 -5.39 -4.43 -13.73
CA CYS A 171 -3.99 -4.48 -13.33
C CYS A 171 -3.65 -5.65 -12.41
N LEU A 172 -4.46 -5.97 -11.41
CA LEU A 172 -4.25 -6.95 -10.35
C LEU A 172 -2.82 -7.00 -9.78
N PHE A 173 -2.67 -7.44 -8.55
CA PHE A 173 -1.36 -7.67 -7.94
C PHE A 173 -0.69 -8.90 -8.54
N ASP A 174 0.62 -8.84 -8.74
CA ASP A 174 1.42 -9.97 -9.21
C ASP A 174 1.69 -10.95 -8.05
N THR A 175 1.10 -12.14 -8.11
CA THR A 175 1.17 -13.14 -7.05
C THR A 175 2.55 -13.77 -6.89
N GLU A 176 3.43 -13.63 -7.87
CA GLU A 176 4.81 -14.10 -7.78
C GLU A 176 5.71 -13.15 -6.95
N LEU A 177 5.28 -11.89 -6.77
CA LEU A 177 6.04 -10.90 -6.02
C LEU A 177 5.92 -11.12 -4.51
N LYS A 178 7.04 -11.39 -3.85
CA LYS A 178 7.12 -11.61 -2.39
C LYS A 178 7.42 -10.32 -1.61
N ALA A 179 7.74 -9.22 -2.30
CA ALA A 179 7.88 -7.86 -1.78
C ALA A 179 7.78 -6.85 -2.93
N ALA A 180 7.66 -5.55 -2.62
CA ALA A 180 7.45 -4.47 -3.58
C ALA A 180 6.13 -4.60 -4.39
N GLN A 181 5.13 -5.21 -3.79
CA GLN A 181 3.83 -5.53 -4.40
C GLN A 181 3.09 -4.26 -4.81
N ASP A 182 2.96 -3.30 -3.89
CA ASP A 182 2.30 -2.01 -4.14
C ASP A 182 3.09 -1.19 -5.17
N TYR A 183 4.42 -1.23 -5.08
CA TYR A 183 5.28 -0.53 -6.04
C TYR A 183 5.09 -1.09 -7.46
N ASP A 184 4.94 -2.41 -7.61
CA ASP A 184 4.71 -3.05 -8.91
C ASP A 184 3.38 -2.62 -9.54
N ILE A 185 2.28 -2.75 -8.79
CA ILE A 185 0.97 -2.42 -9.33
C ILE A 185 0.85 -0.93 -9.64
N PHE A 186 1.35 -0.05 -8.76
CA PHE A 186 1.31 1.39 -9.00
C PHE A 186 2.18 1.81 -10.19
N LEU A 187 3.33 1.16 -10.39
CA LEU A 187 4.17 1.42 -11.56
C LEU A 187 3.47 0.99 -12.86
N ARG A 188 2.78 -0.15 -12.86
CA ARG A 188 2.00 -0.60 -14.03
C ARG A 188 0.84 0.35 -14.30
N MET A 189 0.11 0.78 -13.27
CA MET A 189 -0.98 1.74 -13.41
C MET A 189 -0.49 3.10 -13.93
N VAL A 190 0.66 3.59 -13.44
CA VAL A 190 1.25 4.84 -13.95
C VAL A 190 1.67 4.74 -15.41
N VAL A 191 2.16 3.60 -15.83
CA VAL A 191 2.54 3.37 -17.24
C VAL A 191 1.31 3.34 -18.15
N GLU A 192 0.20 2.75 -17.68
CA GLU A 192 -1.01 2.54 -18.46
C GLU A 192 -1.94 3.77 -18.46
N TYR A 193 -2.16 4.38 -17.29
CA TYR A 193 -3.20 5.38 -17.09
C TYR A 193 -2.67 6.80 -16.81
N GLY A 194 -1.35 7.00 -16.83
CA GLY A 194 -0.73 8.29 -16.61
C GLY A 194 -0.23 8.55 -15.19
N GLU A 195 0.22 9.77 -14.93
CA GLU A 195 0.79 10.14 -13.63
C GLU A 195 -0.29 10.15 -12.53
N PRO A 196 0.04 9.88 -11.27
CA PRO A 196 -0.91 9.95 -10.17
C PRO A 196 -1.09 11.39 -9.69
N TRP A 197 -2.21 11.66 -9.03
CA TRP A 197 -2.48 12.94 -8.38
C TRP A 197 -2.29 12.82 -6.87
N LYS A 198 -1.55 13.77 -6.28
CA LYS A 198 -1.36 13.85 -4.83
C LYS A 198 -2.45 14.73 -4.21
N VAL A 199 -3.13 14.19 -3.21
CA VAL A 199 -3.99 14.89 -2.28
C VAL A 199 -3.15 15.34 -1.08
N GLU A 200 -3.25 16.59 -0.66
CA GLU A 200 -2.34 17.14 0.36
C GLU A 200 -2.74 16.78 1.79
N GLU A 201 -3.99 16.44 2.01
CA GLU A 201 -4.51 15.99 3.31
C GLU A 201 -3.85 14.67 3.74
N ALA A 202 -3.69 14.48 5.04
CA ALA A 202 -3.34 13.19 5.62
C ALA A 202 -4.61 12.44 5.99
N THR A 203 -4.77 11.25 5.43
CA THR A 203 -6.02 10.49 5.53
C THR A 203 -5.86 9.07 6.06
N GLN A 204 -4.63 8.66 6.36
CA GLN A 204 -4.28 7.35 6.88
C GLN A 204 -3.31 7.49 8.05
N ILE A 205 -3.39 6.57 9.00
CA ILE A 205 -2.51 6.46 10.16
C ILE A 205 -1.72 5.17 10.00
N LEU A 206 -0.43 5.32 9.73
CA LEU A 206 0.52 4.21 9.66
C LEU A 206 0.98 3.85 11.07
N HIS A 207 0.70 2.64 11.50
CA HIS A 207 1.24 2.13 12.75
C HIS A 207 2.59 1.48 12.52
N ILE A 208 3.63 1.99 13.19
CA ILE A 208 4.98 1.47 13.12
C ILE A 208 5.40 0.90 14.48
N ASN A 209 6.34 -0.06 14.45
CA ASN A 209 6.88 -0.68 15.68
C ASN A 209 5.84 -1.42 16.54
N HIS A 210 4.78 -1.97 15.96
CA HIS A 210 3.74 -2.73 16.66
C HIS A 210 4.16 -4.18 17.05
N GLY A 211 5.44 -4.54 16.91
CA GLY A 211 6.00 -5.82 17.35
C GLY A 211 5.72 -7.01 16.42
N GLU A 212 4.87 -6.87 15.42
CA GLU A 212 4.57 -7.94 14.47
C GLU A 212 5.45 -7.90 13.21
N MET A 213 5.64 -9.07 12.60
CA MET A 213 6.51 -9.21 11.42
C MET A 213 5.87 -8.56 10.19
N GLN A 214 6.50 -7.52 9.66
CA GLN A 214 6.09 -6.89 8.41
C GLN A 214 6.70 -7.61 7.20
N ILE A 215 6.00 -7.61 6.06
CA ILE A 215 6.50 -8.17 4.78
C ILE A 215 7.83 -7.51 4.39
N THR A 216 8.00 -6.23 4.70
CA THR A 216 9.21 -5.45 4.42
C THR A 216 10.46 -5.90 5.20
N SER A 217 10.31 -6.61 6.32
CA SER A 217 11.40 -7.20 7.12
C SER A 217 11.67 -8.68 6.80
N SER A 218 10.88 -9.28 5.92
CA SER A 218 10.96 -10.69 5.56
C SER A 218 12.27 -11.05 4.83
N PRO A 219 12.84 -12.26 5.07
CA PRO A 219 13.93 -12.81 4.27
C PRO A 219 13.64 -12.86 2.76
N LYS A 220 12.37 -12.89 2.37
CA LYS A 220 11.90 -12.88 0.97
C LYS A 220 12.04 -11.51 0.29
N LYS A 221 12.39 -10.46 1.04
CA LYS A 221 12.52 -9.08 0.53
C LYS A 221 13.45 -8.98 -0.69
N PHE A 222 14.63 -9.61 -0.64
CA PHE A 222 15.56 -9.58 -1.77
C PHE A 222 14.96 -10.19 -3.04
N SER A 223 14.36 -11.36 -2.93
CA SER A 223 13.76 -12.06 -4.08
C SER A 223 12.62 -11.23 -4.70
N GLY A 224 11.76 -10.60 -3.89
CA GLY A 224 10.68 -9.75 -4.38
C GLY A 224 11.20 -8.49 -5.11
N TYR A 225 12.16 -7.77 -4.51
CA TYR A 225 12.77 -6.61 -5.17
C TYR A 225 13.57 -6.96 -6.42
N PHE A 226 14.22 -8.13 -6.45
CA PHE A 226 14.92 -8.62 -7.63
C PHE A 226 13.96 -8.97 -8.77
N HIS A 227 12.83 -9.63 -8.44
CA HIS A 227 11.76 -9.90 -9.40
C HIS A 227 11.19 -8.59 -9.96
N PHE A 228 10.84 -7.62 -9.09
CA PHE A 228 10.40 -6.30 -9.49
C PHE A 228 11.38 -5.62 -10.45
N TYR A 229 12.69 -5.62 -10.12
CA TYR A 229 13.71 -5.03 -10.99
C TYR A 229 13.76 -5.72 -12.35
N ARG A 230 13.75 -7.06 -12.38
CA ARG A 230 13.78 -7.81 -13.67
C ARG A 230 12.58 -7.48 -14.54
N LYS A 231 11.40 -7.37 -13.96
CA LYS A 231 10.13 -7.09 -14.63
C LYS A 231 10.11 -5.68 -15.25
N HIS A 232 10.73 -4.70 -14.57
CA HIS A 232 10.61 -3.28 -14.95
C HIS A 232 11.89 -2.63 -15.46
N LYS A 233 13.02 -3.33 -15.48
CA LYS A 233 14.34 -2.76 -15.83
C LYS A 233 14.36 -1.99 -17.15
N ASP A 234 13.54 -2.38 -18.12
CA ASP A 234 13.53 -1.77 -19.45
C ASP A 234 12.80 -0.41 -19.47
N LYS A 235 11.97 -0.14 -18.45
CA LYS A 235 11.32 1.16 -18.23
C LYS A 235 12.24 2.17 -17.53
N PHE A 236 13.34 1.72 -16.90
CA PHE A 236 14.20 2.55 -16.08
C PHE A 236 15.33 3.19 -16.90
N ASP A 237 15.57 4.48 -16.68
CA ASP A 237 16.76 5.15 -17.17
C ASP A 237 18.02 4.61 -16.47
N ARG A 238 19.19 4.98 -17.00
CA ARG A 238 20.50 4.54 -16.45
C ARG A 238 20.66 4.88 -14.96
N ALA A 239 20.19 6.04 -14.54
CA ALA A 239 20.32 6.49 -13.15
C ALA A 239 19.40 5.69 -12.21
N SER A 240 18.16 5.42 -12.65
CA SER A 240 17.21 4.59 -11.90
C SER A 240 17.65 3.13 -11.83
N LYS A 241 18.18 2.56 -12.93
CA LYS A 241 18.80 1.21 -12.91
C LYS A 241 19.92 1.12 -11.87
N LYS A 242 20.85 2.09 -11.86
CA LYS A 242 21.91 2.13 -10.85
C LYS A 242 21.37 2.20 -9.42
N TYR A 243 20.34 3.00 -9.21
CA TYR A 243 19.71 3.14 -7.89
C TYR A 243 19.02 1.83 -7.43
N GLN A 244 18.27 1.18 -8.32
CA GLN A 244 17.59 -0.09 -8.03
C GLN A 244 18.60 -1.21 -7.74
N LEU A 245 19.66 -1.33 -8.56
CA LEU A 245 20.73 -2.29 -8.32
C LEU A 245 21.44 -2.03 -6.99
N PHE A 246 21.71 -0.76 -6.65
CA PHE A 246 22.29 -0.40 -5.36
C PHE A 246 21.36 -0.80 -4.19
N THR A 247 20.06 -0.59 -4.33
CA THR A 247 19.06 -1.04 -3.34
C THR A 247 19.10 -2.57 -3.15
N LEU A 248 19.19 -3.34 -4.23
CA LEU A 248 19.32 -4.81 -4.15
C LEU A 248 20.58 -5.24 -3.39
N TYR A 249 21.71 -4.57 -3.63
CA TYR A 249 22.94 -4.82 -2.85
C TYR A 249 22.74 -4.53 -1.36
N GLN A 250 22.10 -3.42 -1.01
CA GLN A 250 21.81 -3.08 0.39
C GLN A 250 20.90 -4.13 1.06
N ILE A 251 19.82 -4.54 0.38
CA ILE A 251 18.90 -5.56 0.92
C ILE A 251 19.63 -6.89 1.17
N ARG A 252 20.57 -7.26 0.29
CA ARG A 252 21.33 -8.51 0.42
C ARG A 252 22.41 -8.45 1.51
N ASN A 253 22.67 -7.27 2.07
CA ASN A 253 23.72 -7.02 3.07
C ASN A 253 25.12 -7.54 2.67
N LYS A 254 25.41 -7.56 1.36
CA LYS A 254 26.74 -7.99 0.84
C LYS A 254 27.68 -6.81 0.74
N ARG A 255 28.94 -7.02 1.14
CA ARG A 255 30.01 -6.04 0.91
C ARG A 255 30.16 -5.80 -0.60
N MET A 256 30.13 -4.54 -1.02
CA MET A 256 30.37 -4.17 -2.41
C MET A 256 31.86 -4.26 -2.73
N THR A 257 32.18 -4.87 -3.86
CA THR A 257 33.54 -4.78 -4.40
C THR A 257 33.79 -3.39 -4.97
N TRP A 258 35.05 -2.97 -5.05
CA TRP A 258 35.44 -1.69 -5.65
C TRP A 258 34.90 -1.53 -7.10
N ARG A 259 34.92 -2.58 -7.89
CA ARG A 259 34.35 -2.58 -9.24
C ARG A 259 32.85 -2.32 -9.25
N THR A 260 32.12 -2.97 -8.35
CA THR A 260 30.67 -2.76 -8.18
C THR A 260 30.38 -1.34 -7.72
N LEU A 261 31.18 -0.82 -6.79
CA LEU A 261 31.04 0.54 -6.26
C LEU A 261 31.21 1.58 -7.35
N LEU A 262 32.26 1.46 -8.19
CA LEU A 262 32.50 2.33 -9.33
C LEU A 262 31.37 2.25 -10.38
N THR A 263 30.86 1.04 -10.65
CA THR A 263 29.80 0.85 -11.65
C THR A 263 28.46 1.45 -11.19
N LEU A 264 28.16 1.36 -9.90
CA LEU A 264 26.92 1.86 -9.29
C LEU A 264 27.08 3.26 -8.71
N PHE A 265 28.29 3.85 -8.79
CA PHE A 265 28.55 5.16 -8.20
C PHE A 265 27.62 6.22 -8.80
N SER A 266 27.00 6.96 -7.92
CA SER A 266 26.34 8.23 -8.17
C SER A 266 26.43 9.04 -6.88
N VAL A 267 26.40 10.37 -6.95
CA VAL A 267 26.43 11.24 -5.78
C VAL A 267 25.38 10.83 -4.73
N ARG A 268 24.19 10.45 -5.17
CA ARG A 268 23.11 10.02 -4.30
C ARG A 268 23.36 8.66 -3.65
N ASN A 269 23.94 7.69 -4.37
CA ASN A 269 24.32 6.40 -3.80
C ASN A 269 25.48 6.56 -2.80
N GLY A 270 26.42 7.47 -3.07
CA GLY A 270 27.50 7.84 -2.15
C GLY A 270 26.96 8.40 -0.83
N LYS A 271 25.96 9.30 -0.88
CA LYS A 271 25.29 9.82 0.32
C LYS A 271 24.61 8.70 1.13
N ARG A 272 23.88 7.78 0.49
CA ARG A 272 23.25 6.63 1.17
C ARG A 272 24.26 5.68 1.83
N LEU A 273 25.45 5.51 1.23
CA LEU A 273 26.53 4.75 1.85
C LEU A 273 27.07 5.46 3.10
N ALA A 274 27.27 6.77 3.04
CA ALA A 274 27.72 7.56 4.17
C ALA A 274 26.71 7.57 5.31
N ASP A 275 25.42 7.69 5.01
CA ASP A 275 24.33 7.64 6.01
C ASP A 275 24.25 6.25 6.66
N GLY A 276 24.40 5.16 5.90
CA GLY A 276 24.43 3.79 6.42
C GLY A 276 25.67 3.45 7.24
N LEU A 277 26.78 4.19 7.10
CA LEU A 277 27.99 4.04 7.91
C LEU A 277 27.91 4.84 9.22
N ARG A 278 27.11 5.91 9.26
CA ARG A 278 26.88 6.75 10.47
C ARG A 278 25.82 6.17 11.41
N GLY A 279 24.97 5.27 10.94
CA GLY A 279 23.90 4.61 11.70
C GLY A 279 24.28 3.23 12.26
N ARG A 280 25.60 2.90 12.33
CA ARG A 280 26.11 1.67 12.95
C ARG A 280 26.91 1.96 14.19
#